data_bce5ed71c6327888cc945f7d0d21af86
#
_entry.id   bce5ed71c6327888cc945f7d0d21af86
#
_cell.length_a   1.000
_cell.length_b   1.000
_cell.length_c   1.000
_cell.angle_alpha   90.00
_cell.angle_beta   90.00
_cell.angle_gamma   90.00
#
_symmetry.space_group_name_H-M   'P 1'
#
loop_
_entity.id
_entity.type
_entity.pdbx_description
1 polymer ?
#
loop_
_entity_poly.entity_id
_entity_poly.type
_entity_poly.pdbx_seq_one_letter_code
_entity_poly.pdbx_strand_id
1 'polypeptide(L)'
;MNGSSRTTRGAVFGSAGLLVGVALLSGCGSGDEGGSKDSDKAGSSDSAQAQSPAEAVQATNEKTTQAETAKIAMTVTTSGGQAQGKKVTGDGVMDLQDGTSKLTLDQGPNTIEQRVVDQVLYQKLPKKAAEQLPDGKTWMKVDLGELQTRGGGNKGLNDPAGSLAYTKSLSEKNVEKLGTEKVGGTKTTHYRVRLDLAKMAKGDAAQQKKLREQLGDEVPMELWIDDKGMTRRQEIELQVQPSGAEGGKKQKVKTVVELSDFGTEVDVQPPPSGKTADMTDQAAKGAKQSS
;
A
#
# COMPACT_ATOMS: atom_id res chain seq x y z
N MET A 1 23.67 -13.10 54.95
CA MET A 1 23.26 -13.87 53.74
C MET A 1 22.47 -12.94 52.87
N ASN A 2 23.17 -12.24 51.95
CA ASN A 2 22.56 -11.22 51.11
C ASN A 2 22.21 -11.84 49.76
N GLY A 3 20.92 -11.96 49.46
CA GLY A 3 20.41 -12.32 48.15
C GLY A 3 20.21 -11.10 47.28
N SER A 4 21.14 -10.89 46.35
CA SER A 4 21.06 -9.81 45.34
C SER A 4 20.12 -10.20 44.20
N SER A 5 18.95 -9.61 44.17
CA SER A 5 17.99 -9.72 43.07
C SER A 5 18.49 -8.89 41.88
N ARG A 6 18.98 -9.54 40.86
CA ARG A 6 19.28 -8.87 39.55
C ARG A 6 17.97 -8.64 38.82
N THR A 7 17.49 -7.42 38.86
CA THR A 7 16.38 -6.95 38.04
C THR A 7 16.87 -6.84 36.59
N THR A 8 16.50 -7.78 35.76
CA THR A 8 16.72 -7.72 34.31
C THR A 8 15.75 -6.67 33.75
N ARG A 9 16.24 -5.49 33.47
CA ARG A 9 15.52 -4.49 32.72
C ARG A 9 15.40 -4.98 31.27
N GLY A 10 14.29 -5.60 30.94
CA GLY A 10 13.91 -5.85 29.57
C GLY A 10 13.72 -4.49 28.87
N ALA A 11 14.61 -4.16 27.96
CA ALA A 11 14.42 -3.05 27.06
C ALA A 11 13.26 -3.40 26.12
N VAL A 12 12.10 -2.83 26.38
CA VAL A 12 10.96 -2.88 25.48
C VAL A 12 11.32 -1.98 24.30
N PHE A 13 11.82 -2.58 23.23
CA PHE A 13 11.98 -1.90 21.94
C PHE A 13 10.59 -1.62 21.37
N GLY A 14 10.01 -0.49 21.76
CA GLY A 14 8.89 0.12 21.10
C GLY A 14 9.35 0.79 19.80
N SER A 15 9.95 0.04 18.90
CA SER A 15 10.09 0.46 17.52
C SER A 15 8.74 0.18 16.84
N ALA A 16 7.84 1.15 16.90
CA ALA A 16 6.77 1.26 15.94
C ALA A 16 7.43 1.44 14.56
N GLY A 17 7.92 0.35 14.01
CA GLY A 17 8.26 0.25 12.61
C GLY A 17 6.96 0.46 11.87
N LEU A 18 6.76 1.69 11.37
CA LEU A 18 5.76 1.99 10.39
C LEU A 18 6.18 1.22 9.14
N LEU A 19 5.75 -0.04 9.06
CA LEU A 19 5.71 -0.76 7.79
C LEU A 19 4.61 -0.05 7.00
N VAL A 20 4.99 1.06 6.37
CA VAL A 20 4.19 1.64 5.30
C VAL A 20 4.29 0.63 4.18
N GLY A 21 3.46 -0.40 4.28
CA GLY A 21 3.17 -1.28 3.18
C GLY A 21 2.50 -0.42 2.13
N VAL A 22 3.28 0.03 1.17
CA VAL A 22 2.73 0.53 -0.07
C VAL A 22 2.03 -0.67 -0.68
N ALA A 23 0.73 -0.80 -0.43
CA ALA A 23 -0.12 -1.73 -1.13
C ALA A 23 -0.23 -1.21 -2.56
N LEU A 24 0.73 -1.62 -3.38
CA LEU A 24 0.82 -1.19 -4.75
C LEU A 24 -0.03 -2.11 -5.60
N LEU A 25 -0.85 -1.46 -6.36
CA LEU A 25 -1.71 -2.02 -7.37
C LEU A 25 -0.86 -2.56 -8.53
N SER A 26 -0.31 -3.75 -8.39
CA SER A 26 0.26 -4.46 -9.52
C SER A 26 -0.75 -5.49 -10.02
N GLY A 27 -1.32 -5.22 -11.18
CA GLY A 27 -2.19 -6.14 -11.90
C GLY A 27 -1.49 -6.63 -13.15
N CYS A 28 -1.20 -7.90 -13.26
CA CYS A 28 -0.79 -8.53 -14.49
C CYS A 28 -1.85 -9.53 -14.92
N GLY A 29 -2.36 -9.39 -16.13
CA GLY A 29 -3.28 -10.33 -16.75
C GLY A 29 -2.62 -10.95 -17.97
N SER A 30 -2.51 -12.28 -18.02
CA SER A 30 -2.22 -13.02 -19.23
C SER A 30 -3.49 -13.65 -19.77
N GLY A 31 -3.62 -13.51 -21.08
CA GLY A 31 -4.68 -13.86 -21.93
C GLY A 31 -5.05 -15.34 -22.05
N ASP A 32 -6.12 -15.60 -22.74
CA ASP A 32 -6.19 -16.69 -23.69
C ASP A 32 -7.22 -16.42 -24.79
N GLU A 33 -6.92 -17.01 -25.94
CA GLU A 33 -7.55 -16.83 -27.23
C GLU A 33 -8.92 -17.49 -27.33
N GLY A 34 -9.72 -17.00 -28.26
CA GLY A 34 -10.60 -17.90 -28.99
C GLY A 34 -11.94 -17.35 -29.43
N GLY A 35 -12.07 -17.10 -30.73
CA GLY A 35 -13.33 -17.34 -31.42
C GLY A 35 -14.02 -16.19 -32.08
N SER A 36 -13.71 -15.98 -33.34
CA SER A 36 -14.45 -15.22 -34.35
C SER A 36 -15.93 -15.57 -34.42
N LYS A 37 -16.76 -14.55 -34.63
CA LYS A 37 -17.78 -14.60 -35.72
C LYS A 37 -18.31 -13.22 -36.01
N ASP A 38 -18.21 -12.86 -37.28
CA ASP A 38 -18.85 -11.74 -37.96
C ASP A 38 -20.35 -11.61 -37.67
N SER A 39 -20.80 -10.39 -37.51
CA SER A 39 -22.08 -9.96 -38.06
C SER A 39 -22.10 -8.44 -38.17
N ASP A 40 -21.99 -7.97 -39.39
CA ASP A 40 -22.31 -6.63 -39.80
C ASP A 40 -23.70 -6.20 -39.28
N LYS A 41 -23.77 -5.04 -38.65
CA LYS A 41 -24.88 -4.12 -38.85
C LYS A 41 -24.43 -2.68 -38.51
N ALA A 42 -24.30 -1.91 -39.58
CA ALA A 42 -24.20 -0.47 -39.51
C ALA A 42 -25.44 0.14 -38.81
N GLY A 43 -25.17 1.08 -37.94
CA GLY A 43 -26.22 1.85 -37.25
C GLY A 43 -25.53 2.89 -36.37
N SER A 44 -25.24 4.04 -36.98
CA SER A 44 -24.76 5.24 -36.33
C SER A 44 -25.60 5.62 -35.13
N SER A 45 -24.98 5.72 -33.99
CA SER A 45 -25.27 6.70 -32.94
C SER A 45 -24.06 6.78 -32.06
N ASP A 46 -23.24 7.79 -32.30
CA ASP A 46 -22.13 8.18 -31.42
C ASP A 46 -22.70 8.81 -30.15
N SER A 47 -23.36 7.99 -29.36
CA SER A 47 -23.55 8.18 -27.93
C SER A 47 -22.44 7.38 -27.29
N ALA A 48 -21.25 7.98 -27.14
CA ALA A 48 -20.27 7.54 -26.17
C ALA A 48 -21.03 7.38 -24.84
N GLN A 49 -21.41 6.16 -24.54
CA GLN A 49 -22.14 5.81 -23.32
C GLN A 49 -21.24 6.23 -22.18
N ALA A 50 -21.60 7.35 -21.52
CA ALA A 50 -20.79 7.91 -20.45
C ALA A 50 -20.58 6.79 -19.42
N GLN A 51 -19.34 6.35 -19.29
CA GLN A 51 -18.93 5.30 -18.36
C GLN A 51 -19.44 5.65 -16.98
N SER A 52 -20.10 4.72 -16.31
CA SER A 52 -20.57 4.95 -14.95
C SER A 52 -19.41 5.19 -13.97
N PRO A 53 -19.61 5.87 -12.85
CA PRO A 53 -18.57 6.06 -11.84
C PRO A 53 -17.90 4.75 -11.40
N ALA A 54 -18.68 3.68 -11.21
CA ALA A 54 -18.12 2.39 -10.82
C ALA A 54 -17.28 1.76 -11.95
N GLU A 55 -17.75 1.81 -13.19
CA GLU A 55 -16.99 1.32 -14.34
C GLU A 55 -15.68 2.07 -14.54
N ALA A 56 -15.68 3.41 -14.36
CA ALA A 56 -14.47 4.21 -14.45
C ALA A 56 -13.45 3.80 -13.39
N VAL A 57 -13.85 3.58 -12.14
CA VAL A 57 -12.99 3.13 -11.05
C VAL A 57 -12.55 1.68 -11.23
N GLN A 58 -13.40 0.80 -11.77
CA GLN A 58 -13.01 -0.59 -12.06
C GLN A 58 -11.94 -0.66 -13.16
N ALA A 59 -12.05 0.19 -14.18
CA ALA A 59 -11.12 0.19 -15.31
C ALA A 59 -9.78 0.89 -15.00
N THR A 60 -9.73 1.80 -13.99
CA THR A 60 -8.54 2.63 -13.76
C THR A 60 -7.31 1.82 -13.37
N ASN A 61 -7.48 0.70 -12.65
CA ASN A 61 -6.36 -0.14 -12.25
C ASN A 61 -5.65 -0.74 -13.46
N GLU A 62 -6.41 -1.37 -14.36
CA GLU A 62 -5.88 -1.95 -15.60
C GLU A 62 -5.17 -0.90 -16.45
N LYS A 63 -5.85 0.24 -16.68
CA LYS A 63 -5.27 1.34 -17.47
C LYS A 63 -4.01 1.94 -16.84
N THR A 64 -3.96 2.04 -15.50
CA THR A 64 -2.79 2.53 -14.80
C THR A 64 -1.63 1.54 -14.92
N THR A 65 -1.91 0.24 -14.76
CA THR A 65 -0.90 -0.82 -14.88
C THR A 65 -0.36 -0.96 -16.30
N GLN A 66 -1.20 -0.72 -17.33
CA GLN A 66 -0.75 -0.70 -18.74
C GLN A 66 0.28 0.41 -19.04
N ALA A 67 0.41 1.41 -18.19
CA ALA A 67 1.45 2.42 -18.31
C ALA A 67 2.85 1.91 -17.87
N GLU A 68 2.91 0.67 -17.39
CA GLU A 68 4.09 -0.09 -16.95
C GLU A 68 4.80 0.56 -15.76
N THR A 69 5.23 1.81 -15.87
CA THR A 69 6.04 2.49 -14.85
C THR A 69 5.54 3.90 -14.57
N ALA A 70 5.89 4.44 -13.41
CA ALA A 70 5.59 5.82 -13.05
C ALA A 70 6.58 6.39 -12.01
N LYS A 71 6.65 7.71 -11.93
CA LYS A 71 7.11 8.37 -10.70
C LYS A 71 6.01 8.32 -9.66
N ILE A 72 6.42 8.09 -8.42
CA ILE A 72 5.54 8.04 -7.27
C ILE A 72 5.96 9.10 -6.25
N ALA A 73 4.98 9.85 -5.75
CA ALA A 73 5.13 10.70 -4.57
C ALA A 73 4.13 10.24 -3.51
N MET A 74 4.59 10.13 -2.26
CA MET A 74 3.79 9.67 -1.14
C MET A 74 3.86 10.65 0.02
N THR A 75 2.72 10.85 0.68
CA THR A 75 2.66 11.57 1.95
C THR A 75 1.84 10.76 2.94
N VAL A 76 2.41 10.48 4.11
CA VAL A 76 1.69 9.88 5.24
C VAL A 76 1.65 10.90 6.37
N THR A 77 0.45 11.22 6.83
CA THR A 77 0.24 12.15 7.95
C THR A 77 -0.49 11.42 9.07
N THR A 78 0.05 11.50 10.28
CA THR A 78 -0.60 10.96 11.46
C THR A 78 -1.12 12.10 12.32
N SER A 79 -2.40 12.02 12.72
CA SER A 79 -3.04 12.97 13.61
C SER A 79 -3.70 12.27 14.80
N GLY A 80 -3.70 12.93 15.96
CA GLY A 80 -4.19 12.33 17.21
C GLY A 80 -3.14 11.52 17.96
N GLY A 81 -3.41 11.26 19.25
CA GLY A 81 -2.51 10.50 20.13
C GLY A 81 -1.12 11.12 20.28
N GLN A 82 -0.13 10.28 20.57
CA GLN A 82 1.28 10.70 20.76
C GLN A 82 2.01 10.99 19.43
N ALA A 83 1.44 10.59 18.30
CA ALA A 83 2.04 10.77 16.97
C ALA A 83 1.45 11.97 16.22
N GLN A 84 0.76 12.87 16.93
CA GLN A 84 0.14 14.04 16.32
C GLN A 84 1.16 14.90 15.56
N GLY A 85 0.82 15.21 14.29
CA GLY A 85 1.64 16.06 13.43
C GLY A 85 2.85 15.39 12.80
N LYS A 86 3.04 14.08 12.97
CA LYS A 86 4.09 13.36 12.23
C LYS A 86 3.71 13.26 10.76
N LYS A 87 4.63 13.72 9.92
CA LYS A 87 4.53 13.64 8.47
C LYS A 87 5.73 12.89 7.92
N VAL A 88 5.48 11.94 7.05
CA VAL A 88 6.48 11.26 6.24
C VAL A 88 6.17 11.59 4.80
N THR A 89 7.14 12.05 4.05
CA THR A 89 7.02 12.21 2.60
C THR A 89 7.98 11.25 1.92
N GLY A 90 7.64 10.85 0.71
CA GLY A 90 8.49 9.99 -0.09
C GLY A 90 8.31 10.28 -1.55
N ASP A 91 9.38 10.14 -2.31
CA ASP A 91 9.37 10.22 -3.75
C ASP A 91 10.27 9.15 -4.37
N GLY A 92 9.99 8.79 -5.59
CA GLY A 92 10.75 7.78 -6.29
C GLY A 92 10.11 7.29 -7.59
N VAL A 93 10.44 6.06 -7.93
CA VAL A 93 9.96 5.39 -9.15
C VAL A 93 9.42 4.00 -8.84
N MET A 94 8.52 3.53 -9.70
CA MET A 94 7.86 2.26 -9.51
C MET A 94 7.50 1.62 -10.86
N ASP A 95 7.68 0.32 -10.92
CA ASP A 95 7.03 -0.56 -11.87
C ASP A 95 5.62 -0.91 -11.35
N LEU A 96 4.61 -0.61 -12.15
CA LEU A 96 3.19 -0.77 -11.78
C LEU A 96 2.69 -2.20 -12.02
N GLN A 97 3.47 -3.04 -12.69
CA GLN A 97 3.12 -4.42 -13.01
C GLN A 97 3.56 -5.38 -11.91
N ASP A 98 4.82 -5.29 -11.47
CA ASP A 98 5.40 -6.19 -10.49
C ASP A 98 5.65 -5.56 -9.11
N GLY A 99 5.50 -4.23 -9.00
CA GLY A 99 5.70 -3.48 -7.76
C GLY A 99 7.16 -3.19 -7.41
N THR A 100 8.10 -3.48 -8.34
CA THR A 100 9.51 -3.07 -8.17
C THR A 100 9.58 -1.57 -8.01
N SER A 101 10.22 -1.09 -6.93
CA SER A 101 10.22 0.34 -6.62
C SER A 101 11.44 0.77 -5.83
N LYS A 102 11.78 2.05 -5.99
CA LYS A 102 12.77 2.74 -5.16
C LYS A 102 12.18 4.05 -4.68
N LEU A 103 12.14 4.22 -3.38
CA LEU A 103 11.60 5.40 -2.71
C LEU A 103 12.64 6.00 -1.76
N THR A 104 12.69 7.30 -1.71
CA THR A 104 13.37 8.06 -0.67
C THR A 104 12.32 8.62 0.27
N LEU A 105 12.34 8.20 1.53
CA LEU A 105 11.37 8.58 2.56
C LEU A 105 12.01 9.58 3.53
N ASP A 106 11.39 10.74 3.69
CA ASP A 106 11.81 11.76 4.65
C ASP A 106 10.93 11.75 5.89
N GLN A 107 11.57 11.56 7.05
CA GLN A 107 10.95 11.53 8.37
C GLN A 107 11.59 12.58 9.28
N GLY A 108 11.36 13.84 8.97
CA GLY A 108 12.02 14.96 9.67
C GLY A 108 13.54 14.96 9.39
N PRO A 109 14.41 14.76 10.40
CA PRO A 109 15.86 14.80 10.18
C PRO A 109 16.45 13.53 9.54
N ASN A 110 15.64 12.49 9.35
CA ASN A 110 16.09 11.20 8.85
C ASN A 110 15.52 10.95 7.46
N THR A 111 16.41 10.55 6.55
CA THR A 111 16.06 10.06 5.22
C THR A 111 16.31 8.55 5.16
N ILE A 112 15.35 7.81 4.65
CA ILE A 112 15.38 6.35 4.51
C ILE A 112 15.24 6.02 3.03
N GLU A 113 16.18 5.25 2.50
CA GLU A 113 16.02 4.65 1.17
C GLU A 113 15.31 3.30 1.32
N GLN A 114 14.22 3.14 0.57
CA GLN A 114 13.45 1.90 0.49
C GLN A 114 13.47 1.38 -0.94
N ARG A 115 13.62 0.07 -1.08
CA ARG A 115 13.47 -0.63 -2.37
C ARG A 115 12.56 -1.84 -2.19
N VAL A 116 11.79 -2.14 -3.20
CA VAL A 116 11.08 -3.41 -3.34
C VAL A 116 11.58 -4.06 -4.62
N VAL A 117 12.08 -5.29 -4.52
CA VAL A 117 12.54 -6.08 -5.66
C VAL A 117 12.14 -7.53 -5.39
N ASP A 118 11.47 -8.18 -6.34
CA ASP A 118 11.03 -9.57 -6.23
C ASP A 118 10.24 -9.87 -4.93
N GLN A 119 9.33 -8.98 -4.55
CA GLN A 119 8.55 -9.04 -3.30
C GLN A 119 9.41 -9.01 -2.02
N VAL A 120 10.66 -8.60 -2.11
CA VAL A 120 11.51 -8.36 -0.94
C VAL A 120 11.62 -6.86 -0.70
N LEU A 121 11.24 -6.44 0.49
CA LEU A 121 11.40 -5.07 0.97
C LEU A 121 12.81 -4.90 1.54
N TYR A 122 13.55 -3.95 1.01
CA TYR A 122 14.85 -3.51 1.52
C TYR A 122 14.73 -2.10 2.08
N GLN A 123 15.34 -1.87 3.23
CA GLN A 123 15.34 -0.55 3.86
C GLN A 123 16.75 -0.20 4.36
N LYS A 124 17.27 0.95 3.92
CA LYS A 124 18.54 1.49 4.44
C LYS A 124 18.23 2.23 5.73
N LEU A 125 18.77 1.73 6.83
CA LEU A 125 18.50 2.33 8.12
C LEU A 125 19.40 3.56 8.39
N PRO A 126 18.88 4.58 9.11
CA PRO A 126 19.69 5.65 9.63
C PRO A 126 20.81 5.10 10.54
N LYS A 127 21.94 5.80 10.61
CA LYS A 127 23.17 5.31 11.30
C LYS A 127 22.90 4.71 12.68
N LYS A 128 22.17 5.41 13.54
CA LYS A 128 21.82 4.92 14.91
C LYS A 128 21.00 3.63 14.91
N ALA A 129 20.11 3.45 13.95
CA ALA A 129 19.31 2.23 13.83
C ALA A 129 20.12 1.09 13.21
N ALA A 130 21.01 1.40 12.27
CA ALA A 130 21.92 0.43 11.65
C ALA A 130 22.92 -0.18 12.65
N GLU A 131 23.31 0.54 13.71
CA GLU A 131 24.16 0.03 14.80
C GLU A 131 23.54 -1.17 15.54
N GLN A 132 22.22 -1.37 15.42
CA GLN A 132 21.50 -2.51 16.03
C GLN A 132 21.44 -3.73 15.10
N LEU A 133 21.86 -3.59 13.84
CA LEU A 133 21.97 -4.71 12.92
C LEU A 133 23.24 -5.52 13.18
N PRO A 134 23.19 -6.85 12.97
CA PRO A 134 24.38 -7.69 13.13
C PRO A 134 25.45 -7.31 12.11
N ASP A 135 26.71 -7.56 12.44
CA ASP A 135 27.88 -7.49 11.55
C ASP A 135 28.09 -6.14 10.84
N GLY A 136 27.65 -5.02 11.45
CA GLY A 136 27.83 -3.69 10.89
C GLY A 136 27.05 -3.46 9.58
N LYS A 137 25.98 -4.21 9.36
CA LYS A 137 25.11 -4.05 8.21
C LYS A 137 24.34 -2.73 8.29
N THR A 138 23.97 -2.21 7.13
CA THR A 138 23.29 -0.91 7.03
C THR A 138 21.90 -1.00 6.38
N TRP A 139 21.62 -2.15 5.78
CA TRP A 139 20.34 -2.48 5.19
C TRP A 139 19.67 -3.59 5.96
N MET A 140 18.37 -3.53 6.07
CA MET A 140 17.54 -4.66 6.42
C MET A 140 16.72 -5.12 5.21
N LYS A 141 16.41 -6.40 5.14
CA LYS A 141 15.42 -6.94 4.20
C LYS A 141 14.33 -7.70 4.94
N VAL A 142 13.14 -7.69 4.36
CA VAL A 142 11.98 -8.47 4.77
C VAL A 142 11.36 -9.09 3.53
N ASP A 143 11.29 -10.40 3.48
CA ASP A 143 10.60 -11.13 2.42
C ASP A 143 9.10 -11.08 2.65
N LEU A 144 8.40 -10.32 1.81
CA LEU A 144 6.95 -10.11 1.92
C LEU A 144 6.16 -11.36 1.51
N GLY A 145 6.67 -12.13 0.54
CA GLY A 145 6.08 -13.40 0.11
C GLY A 145 6.12 -14.43 1.23
N GLU A 146 7.26 -14.54 1.92
CA GLU A 146 7.43 -15.44 3.05
C GLU A 146 6.56 -15.02 4.25
N LEU A 147 6.43 -13.73 4.53
CA LEU A 147 5.52 -13.25 5.58
C LEU A 147 4.07 -13.65 5.32
N GLN A 148 3.63 -13.60 4.07
CA GLN A 148 2.28 -14.02 3.68
C GLN A 148 2.04 -15.52 3.92
N THR A 149 3.00 -16.37 3.55
CA THR A 149 2.88 -17.82 3.71
C THR A 149 2.88 -18.24 5.18
N ARG A 150 3.57 -17.49 6.05
CA ARG A 150 3.65 -17.74 7.50
C ARG A 150 2.43 -17.21 8.29
N GLY A 151 1.40 -16.69 7.60
CA GLY A 151 0.17 -16.17 8.23
C GLY A 151 0.31 -14.79 8.86
N GLY A 152 1.42 -14.11 8.62
CA GLY A 152 1.68 -12.75 9.10
C GLY A 152 1.22 -11.63 8.15
N GLY A 153 0.70 -11.97 6.99
CA GLY A 153 0.25 -11.02 5.99
C GLY A 153 -1.21 -11.24 5.59
N ASN A 154 -1.89 -10.18 5.27
CA ASN A 154 -3.25 -10.24 4.74
C ASN A 154 -3.16 -10.73 3.28
N LYS A 155 -3.44 -12.03 3.05
CA LYS A 155 -3.36 -12.69 1.73
C LYS A 155 -4.12 -11.96 0.61
N GLY A 156 -5.04 -11.06 0.97
CA GLY A 156 -5.84 -10.32 -0.01
C GLY A 156 -5.26 -8.98 -0.46
N LEU A 157 -4.29 -8.40 0.27
CA LEU A 157 -3.74 -7.08 -0.07
C LEU A 157 -2.53 -7.16 -1.01
N ASN A 158 -1.87 -8.31 -1.09
CA ASN A 158 -0.68 -8.50 -1.94
C ASN A 158 -0.91 -9.55 -3.04
N ASP A 159 -2.14 -10.02 -3.22
CA ASP A 159 -2.53 -10.85 -4.34
C ASP A 159 -3.08 -9.95 -5.46
N PRO A 160 -2.37 -9.81 -6.59
CA PRO A 160 -2.85 -9.01 -7.72
C PRO A 160 -4.23 -9.45 -8.20
N ALA A 161 -4.51 -10.75 -8.19
CA ALA A 161 -5.83 -11.30 -8.52
C ALA A 161 -6.87 -10.94 -7.44
N GLY A 162 -6.48 -10.86 -6.17
CA GLY A 162 -7.34 -10.42 -5.06
C GLY A 162 -7.70 -8.93 -5.15
N SER A 163 -6.75 -8.09 -5.57
CA SER A 163 -7.02 -6.66 -5.77
C SER A 163 -7.94 -6.39 -6.97
N LEU A 164 -7.78 -7.18 -8.05
CA LEU A 164 -8.71 -7.16 -9.19
C LEU A 164 -10.11 -7.66 -8.82
N ALA A 165 -10.20 -8.73 -8.00
CA ALA A 165 -11.49 -9.23 -7.53
C ALA A 165 -12.23 -8.18 -6.68
N TYR A 166 -11.49 -7.32 -5.98
CA TYR A 166 -12.05 -6.24 -5.19
C TYR A 166 -12.67 -5.14 -6.07
N THR A 167 -11.94 -4.64 -7.08
CA THR A 167 -12.47 -3.63 -8.01
C THR A 167 -13.69 -4.15 -8.76
N LYS A 168 -13.70 -5.42 -9.15
CA LYS A 168 -14.85 -6.09 -9.77
C LYS A 168 -16.08 -6.17 -8.85
N SER A 169 -15.92 -6.09 -7.54
CA SER A 169 -17.03 -6.11 -6.56
C SER A 169 -17.63 -4.74 -6.26
N LEU A 170 -17.03 -3.67 -6.77
CA LEU A 170 -17.57 -2.32 -6.63
C LEU A 170 -18.88 -2.20 -7.43
N SER A 171 -19.84 -1.55 -6.81
CA SER A 171 -21.12 -1.20 -7.42
C SER A 171 -21.30 0.31 -7.38
N GLU A 172 -22.29 0.82 -8.09
CA GLU A 172 -22.64 2.25 -8.08
C GLU A 172 -22.88 2.78 -6.65
N LYS A 173 -23.33 1.93 -5.73
CA LYS A 173 -23.55 2.30 -4.33
C LYS A 173 -22.26 2.59 -3.56
N ASN A 174 -21.16 2.04 -4.04
CA ASN A 174 -19.85 2.18 -3.40
C ASN A 174 -18.99 3.29 -4.00
N VAL A 175 -19.39 3.86 -5.14
CA VAL A 175 -18.60 4.86 -5.88
C VAL A 175 -19.45 6.12 -6.10
N GLU A 176 -18.91 7.25 -5.71
CA GLU A 176 -19.51 8.57 -5.87
C GLU A 176 -18.55 9.47 -6.66
N LYS A 177 -19.04 10.09 -7.74
CA LYS A 177 -18.31 11.12 -8.46
C LYS A 177 -18.48 12.45 -7.75
N LEU A 178 -17.38 13.03 -7.27
CA LEU A 178 -17.40 14.29 -6.50
C LEU A 178 -17.23 15.52 -7.38
N GLY A 179 -16.53 15.41 -8.52
CA GLY A 179 -16.29 16.54 -9.40
C GLY A 179 -15.05 16.38 -10.26
N THR A 180 -14.52 17.52 -10.71
CA THR A 180 -13.28 17.57 -11.50
C THR A 180 -12.32 18.59 -10.90
N GLU A 181 -11.06 18.23 -10.82
CA GLU A 181 -9.99 19.10 -10.35
C GLU A 181 -8.65 18.75 -11.01
N LYS A 182 -7.60 19.49 -10.73
CA LYS A 182 -6.26 19.23 -11.27
C LYS A 182 -5.36 18.62 -10.22
N VAL A 183 -4.66 17.54 -10.60
CA VAL A 183 -3.59 16.92 -9.83
C VAL A 183 -2.30 17.03 -10.64
N GLY A 184 -1.27 17.67 -10.09
CA GLY A 184 -0.01 17.87 -10.81
C GLY A 184 -0.18 18.58 -12.16
N GLY A 185 -1.17 19.49 -12.28
CA GLY A 185 -1.49 20.17 -13.55
C GLY A 185 -2.39 19.37 -14.51
N THR A 186 -2.57 18.06 -14.31
CA THR A 186 -3.42 17.20 -15.13
C THR A 186 -4.86 17.28 -14.65
N LYS A 187 -5.81 17.46 -15.59
CA LYS A 187 -7.25 17.41 -15.28
C LYS A 187 -7.65 16.00 -14.89
N THR A 188 -8.38 15.87 -13.79
CA THR A 188 -8.85 14.59 -13.25
C THR A 188 -10.32 14.67 -12.87
N THR A 189 -10.97 13.53 -12.85
CA THR A 189 -12.25 13.34 -12.18
C THR A 189 -12.00 12.72 -10.81
N HIS A 190 -12.60 13.31 -9.78
CA HIS A 190 -12.48 12.90 -8.39
C HIS A 190 -13.63 11.96 -8.02
N TYR A 191 -13.29 10.80 -7.46
CA TYR A 191 -14.22 9.79 -7.00
C TYR A 191 -13.96 9.45 -5.54
N ARG A 192 -15.05 9.23 -4.79
CA ARG A 192 -15.03 8.59 -3.48
C ARG A 192 -15.47 7.15 -3.61
N VAL A 193 -14.69 6.24 -3.04
CA VAL A 193 -14.94 4.81 -3.03
C VAL A 193 -15.06 4.33 -1.59
N ARG A 194 -16.13 3.59 -1.27
CA ARG A 194 -16.30 2.94 0.03
C ARG A 194 -15.91 1.48 -0.08
N LEU A 195 -14.82 1.14 0.58
CA LEU A 195 -14.24 -0.20 0.58
C LEU A 195 -14.89 -1.04 1.69
N ASP A 196 -15.63 -2.09 1.34
CA ASP A 196 -16.22 -3.05 2.28
C ASP A 196 -15.15 -4.05 2.75
N LEU A 197 -14.67 -3.89 3.98
CA LEU A 197 -13.63 -4.75 4.56
C LEU A 197 -14.05 -6.22 4.69
N ALA A 198 -15.35 -6.49 4.84
CA ALA A 198 -15.84 -7.85 4.92
C ALA A 198 -15.69 -8.61 3.60
N LYS A 199 -15.80 -7.90 2.48
CA LYS A 199 -15.59 -8.48 1.15
C LYS A 199 -14.10 -8.64 0.82
N MET A 200 -13.23 -7.83 1.42
CA MET A 200 -11.79 -7.90 1.22
C MET A 200 -11.15 -9.07 2.00
N ALA A 201 -11.60 -9.33 3.22
CA ALA A 201 -11.10 -10.42 4.05
C ALA A 201 -11.83 -11.73 3.71
N LYS A 202 -11.53 -12.33 2.55
CA LYS A 202 -12.11 -13.61 2.15
C LYS A 202 -11.75 -14.72 3.15
N GLY A 203 -12.76 -15.33 3.78
CA GLY A 203 -12.68 -16.70 4.32
C GLY A 203 -12.50 -16.85 5.82
N ASP A 204 -12.05 -15.85 6.58
CA ASP A 204 -11.89 -15.98 8.04
C ASP A 204 -12.77 -14.99 8.80
N ALA A 205 -13.81 -15.51 9.43
CA ALA A 205 -14.77 -14.71 10.21
C ALA A 205 -14.10 -14.00 11.41
N ALA A 206 -13.09 -14.60 12.02
CA ALA A 206 -12.35 -14.00 13.13
C ALA A 206 -11.48 -12.82 12.64
N GLN A 207 -10.83 -12.99 11.50
CA GLN A 207 -10.04 -11.93 10.87
C GLN A 207 -10.95 -10.78 10.38
N GLN A 208 -12.11 -11.09 9.79
CA GLN A 208 -13.09 -10.09 9.41
C GLN A 208 -13.57 -9.26 10.60
N LYS A 209 -13.91 -9.94 11.70
CA LYS A 209 -14.34 -9.29 12.94
C LYS A 209 -13.26 -8.35 13.46
N LYS A 210 -12.01 -8.80 13.50
CA LYS A 210 -10.86 -8.02 13.98
C LYS A 210 -10.59 -6.78 13.10
N LEU A 211 -10.65 -6.92 11.78
CA LEU A 211 -10.52 -5.80 10.85
C LEU A 211 -11.62 -4.75 11.05
N ARG A 212 -12.86 -5.19 11.23
CA ARG A 212 -13.98 -4.29 11.53
C ARG A 212 -13.82 -3.56 12.86
N GLU A 213 -13.36 -4.26 13.90
CA GLU A 213 -13.10 -3.64 15.21
C GLU A 213 -11.98 -2.59 15.13
N GLN A 214 -10.97 -2.83 14.31
CA GLN A 214 -9.81 -1.94 14.16
C GLN A 214 -10.06 -0.77 13.20
N LEU A 215 -10.70 -1.02 12.06
CA LEU A 215 -10.81 -0.07 10.94
C LEU A 215 -12.24 0.41 10.67
N GLY A 216 -13.26 -0.24 11.25
CA GLY A 216 -14.67 -0.03 10.92
C GLY A 216 -15.18 -0.96 9.83
N ASP A 217 -16.44 -0.82 9.43
CA ASP A 217 -17.06 -1.67 8.40
C ASP A 217 -16.60 -1.29 6.98
N GLU A 218 -16.30 -0.01 6.76
CA GLU A 218 -15.92 0.55 5.48
C GLU A 218 -14.67 1.45 5.63
N VAL A 219 -13.81 1.40 4.64
CA VAL A 219 -12.67 2.31 4.51
C VAL A 219 -12.94 3.27 3.36
N PRO A 220 -13.01 4.59 3.61
CA PRO A 220 -13.11 5.57 2.55
C PRO A 220 -11.77 5.68 1.81
N MET A 221 -11.84 5.62 0.49
CA MET A 221 -10.73 5.87 -0.41
C MET A 221 -11.15 6.92 -1.42
N GLU A 222 -10.30 7.85 -1.74
CA GLU A 222 -10.53 8.84 -2.77
C GLU A 222 -9.55 8.63 -3.93
N LEU A 223 -10.04 8.75 -5.16
CA LEU A 223 -9.30 8.53 -6.40
C LEU A 223 -9.47 9.71 -7.34
N TRP A 224 -8.39 10.12 -7.95
CA TRP A 224 -8.37 11.12 -9.03
C TRP A 224 -7.89 10.44 -10.30
N ILE A 225 -8.78 10.33 -11.26
CA ILE A 225 -8.58 9.61 -12.52
C ILE A 225 -8.54 10.62 -13.66
N ASP A 226 -7.52 10.54 -14.50
CA ASP A 226 -7.38 11.44 -15.66
C ASP A 226 -8.25 11.03 -16.85
N ASP A 227 -8.23 11.85 -17.91
CA ASP A 227 -9.04 11.62 -19.11
C ASP A 227 -8.64 10.33 -19.88
N LYS A 228 -7.46 9.78 -19.60
CA LYS A 228 -7.00 8.49 -20.13
C LYS A 228 -7.46 7.31 -19.26
N GLY A 229 -8.07 7.59 -18.12
CA GLY A 229 -8.52 6.62 -17.13
C GLY A 229 -7.43 6.11 -16.20
N MET A 230 -6.29 6.78 -16.13
CA MET A 230 -5.20 6.43 -15.23
C MET A 230 -5.34 7.14 -13.88
N THR A 231 -5.03 6.44 -12.79
CA THR A 231 -4.98 7.04 -11.46
C THR A 231 -3.84 8.04 -11.37
N ARG A 232 -4.13 9.29 -10.99
CA ARG A 232 -3.16 10.34 -10.73
C ARG A 232 -2.91 10.54 -9.24
N ARG A 233 -3.93 10.31 -8.42
CA ARG A 233 -3.84 10.42 -6.98
C ARG A 233 -4.79 9.43 -6.33
N GLN A 234 -4.34 8.85 -5.23
CA GLN A 234 -5.12 8.03 -4.32
C GLN A 234 -4.93 8.55 -2.90
N GLU A 235 -6.02 8.61 -2.15
CA GLU A 235 -6.00 9.02 -0.75
C GLU A 235 -6.80 8.02 0.08
N ILE A 236 -6.22 7.58 1.21
CA ILE A 236 -6.87 6.71 2.19
C ILE A 236 -6.68 7.32 3.56
N GLU A 237 -7.77 7.43 4.32
CA GLU A 237 -7.72 7.81 5.73
C GLU A 237 -8.20 6.66 6.61
N LEU A 238 -7.35 6.18 7.50
CA LEU A 238 -7.64 5.12 8.45
C LEU A 238 -7.66 5.65 9.87
N GLN A 239 -8.59 5.15 10.69
CA GLN A 239 -8.55 5.32 12.13
C GLN A 239 -7.96 4.06 12.75
N VAL A 240 -6.75 4.16 13.28
CA VAL A 240 -6.04 3.03 13.87
C VAL A 240 -5.91 3.20 15.38
N GLN A 241 -6.00 2.11 16.11
CA GLN A 241 -5.67 2.10 17.53
C GLN A 241 -4.25 1.57 17.69
N PRO A 242 -3.32 2.37 18.28
CA PRO A 242 -1.96 1.92 18.49
C PRO A 242 -1.93 0.65 19.33
N SER A 243 -1.19 -0.37 18.89
CA SER A 243 -0.99 -1.62 19.63
C SER A 243 -0.33 -1.33 20.98
N GLY A 244 -0.86 -1.90 22.06
CA GLY A 244 -0.33 -1.76 23.42
C GLY A 244 -0.87 -0.58 24.23
N ALA A 245 -1.79 0.21 23.69
CA ALA A 245 -2.48 1.27 24.43
C ALA A 245 -3.91 0.83 24.73
N GLU A 246 -4.12 0.02 25.77
CA GLU A 246 -5.46 -0.19 26.31
C GLU A 246 -6.05 1.18 26.72
N GLY A 247 -7.14 1.57 26.05
CA GLY A 247 -7.74 2.90 26.24
C GLY A 247 -7.05 4.06 25.51
N GLY A 248 -6.08 3.80 24.61
CA GLY A 248 -5.40 4.81 23.82
C GLY A 248 -6.35 5.52 22.85
N LYS A 249 -6.14 6.85 22.67
CA LYS A 249 -6.91 7.62 21.69
C LYS A 249 -6.61 7.09 20.28
N LYS A 250 -7.68 6.84 19.51
CA LYS A 250 -7.56 6.52 18.09
C LYS A 250 -6.72 7.57 17.37
N GLN A 251 -5.88 7.12 16.47
CA GLN A 251 -5.07 7.95 15.57
C GLN A 251 -5.64 7.88 14.18
N LYS A 252 -5.62 9.00 13.48
CA LYS A 252 -5.92 9.03 12.05
C LYS A 252 -4.63 8.99 11.28
N VAL A 253 -4.53 8.06 10.35
CA VAL A 253 -3.42 7.94 9.40
C VAL A 253 -3.98 8.22 8.01
N LYS A 254 -3.55 9.31 7.43
CA LYS A 254 -3.88 9.70 6.06
C LYS A 254 -2.70 9.41 5.16
N THR A 255 -2.90 8.59 4.15
CA THR A 255 -1.92 8.27 3.12
C THR A 255 -2.39 8.86 1.80
N VAL A 256 -1.53 9.62 1.16
CA VAL A 256 -1.72 10.17 -0.19
C VAL A 256 -0.62 9.61 -1.07
N VAL A 257 -1.00 9.06 -2.21
CA VAL A 257 -0.08 8.59 -3.27
C VAL A 257 -0.42 9.31 -4.55
N GLU A 258 0.56 9.89 -5.20
CA GLU A 258 0.44 10.55 -6.51
C GLU A 258 1.33 9.84 -7.52
N LEU A 259 0.79 9.62 -8.73
CA LEU A 259 1.48 9.01 -9.85
C LEU A 259 1.63 10.04 -10.98
N SER A 260 2.85 10.16 -11.47
CA SER A 260 3.20 11.08 -12.56
C SER A 260 4.23 10.46 -13.49
N ASP A 261 4.56 11.15 -14.56
CA ASP A 261 5.64 10.78 -15.49
C ASP A 261 5.60 9.29 -15.85
N PHE A 262 4.42 8.80 -16.27
CA PHE A 262 4.23 7.42 -16.69
C PHE A 262 5.17 7.06 -17.85
N GLY A 263 5.69 5.82 -17.83
CA GLY A 263 6.71 5.36 -18.76
C GLY A 263 8.14 5.77 -18.38
N THR A 264 8.36 6.26 -17.15
CA THR A 264 9.72 6.59 -16.66
C THR A 264 10.56 5.33 -16.49
N GLU A 265 11.87 5.43 -16.71
CA GLU A 265 12.77 4.30 -16.51
C GLU A 265 12.82 3.88 -15.02
N VAL A 266 12.74 2.56 -14.78
CA VAL A 266 12.84 1.96 -13.45
C VAL A 266 13.97 0.93 -13.46
N ASP A 267 15.14 1.33 -12.97
CA ASP A 267 16.29 0.43 -12.71
C ASP A 267 16.52 0.34 -11.20
N VAL A 268 16.01 -0.72 -10.59
CA VAL A 268 16.11 -0.93 -9.16
C VAL A 268 16.71 -2.29 -8.87
N GLN A 269 17.87 -2.28 -8.23
CA GLN A 269 18.61 -3.49 -7.87
C GLN A 269 18.59 -3.70 -6.35
N PRO A 270 18.62 -4.95 -5.87
CA PRO A 270 18.83 -5.25 -4.46
C PRO A 270 20.12 -4.62 -3.93
N PRO A 271 20.17 -4.17 -2.68
CA PRO A 271 21.42 -3.73 -2.08
C PRO A 271 22.40 -4.91 -1.92
N PRO A 272 23.72 -4.64 -1.78
CA PRO A 272 24.71 -5.69 -1.61
C PRO A 272 24.36 -6.63 -0.42
N SER A 273 24.36 -7.93 -0.64
CA SER A 273 24.02 -8.95 0.36
C SER A 273 24.87 -8.87 1.62
N GLY A 274 26.17 -8.58 1.48
CA GLY A 274 27.09 -8.40 2.60
C GLY A 274 26.75 -7.21 3.52
N LYS A 275 25.94 -6.25 3.05
CA LYS A 275 25.48 -5.10 3.85
C LYS A 275 24.01 -5.22 4.30
N THR A 276 23.37 -6.35 4.03
CA THR A 276 21.93 -6.54 4.27
C THR A 276 21.69 -7.60 5.33
N ALA A 277 20.95 -7.25 6.39
CA ALA A 277 20.47 -8.17 7.41
C ALA A 277 19.09 -8.69 7.05
N ASP A 278 18.88 -10.00 7.17
CA ASP A 278 17.55 -10.59 7.02
C ASP A 278 16.76 -10.43 8.33
N MET A 279 15.64 -9.73 8.25
CA MET A 279 14.76 -9.45 9.38
C MET A 279 13.39 -10.10 9.22
N THR A 280 13.22 -11.02 8.26
CA THR A 280 11.95 -11.67 7.94
C THR A 280 11.36 -12.39 9.15
N ASP A 281 12.19 -13.15 9.88
CA ASP A 281 11.75 -13.86 11.09
C ASP A 281 11.29 -12.92 12.21
N GLN A 282 12.00 -11.81 12.42
CA GLN A 282 11.63 -10.80 13.42
C GLN A 282 10.32 -10.11 13.05
N ALA A 283 10.15 -9.77 11.78
CA ALA A 283 8.92 -9.19 11.25
C ALA A 283 7.73 -10.15 11.43
N ALA A 284 7.91 -11.44 11.15
CA ALA A 284 6.89 -12.48 11.35
C ALA A 284 6.49 -12.65 12.81
N LYS A 285 7.47 -12.62 13.75
CA LYS A 285 7.20 -12.69 15.20
C LYS A 285 6.45 -11.45 15.69
N GLY A 286 6.85 -10.24 15.22
CA GLY A 286 6.18 -8.99 15.57
C GLY A 286 4.71 -8.97 15.10
N ALA A 287 4.43 -9.45 13.89
CA ALA A 287 3.08 -9.55 13.36
C ALA A 287 2.17 -10.47 14.20
N LYS A 288 2.70 -11.62 14.69
CA LYS A 288 1.97 -12.55 15.55
C LYS A 288 1.68 -11.99 16.95
N GLN A 289 2.54 -11.16 17.51
CA GLN A 289 2.34 -10.54 18.82
C GLN A 289 1.32 -9.39 18.77
N SER A 290 1.13 -8.77 17.61
CA SER A 290 0.14 -7.72 17.38
C SER A 290 -1.22 -8.28 16.96
N SER A 291 -1.30 -9.58 16.78
CA SER A 291 -2.51 -10.33 16.36
C SER A 291 -3.23 -10.95 17.55
#